data_41cbb5ab21ed68e81ef32f4ec54dcfda
#
_entry.id   41cbb5ab21ed68e81ef32f4ec54dcfda
#
_cell.length_a   1.000
_cell.length_b   1.000
_cell.length_c   1.000
_cell.angle_alpha   90.00
_cell.angle_beta   90.00
_cell.angle_gamma   90.00
#
_symmetry.space_group_name_H-M   'P 1'
#
loop_
_entity.id
_entity.type
_entity.pdbx_description
1 polymer ?
#
loop_
_entity_poly.entity_id
_entity_poly.type
_entity_poly.pdbx_seq_one_letter_code
_entity_poly.pdbx_strand_id
1 'polypeptide(L)'
;MPRLKAMTTGSVPSFLDVILNIAESDTSSTLAYQDTWLAQIKAQGGQLVMYGDDTWIKLFPGIFDRSDGTTSFFVSDFTEVDHNVTRHVPRELSERDWSAFIMHFLGLDHIGHKAGPKSRHMMTKQREMDSIVALIYAAMEEQEYLQSTLFVLCGDHGMNDAGNHGGSSPGETSPALLFISPKFQTKRRPEDSPVEAFSDLQYYRTVEQMDITPTLAGLLGLPIPLNSLGIFIPEFLMMWNNDAHRIDILLRNAKQMLNAMKGTFPDLDLEATTPPHGCDKQLPTGPAKVQCAWFQALQLVHGLGRNRTNLPDVESALLKVLRSAQEVMSSTASKYNTTRLYLGLFVAALAVLLSFFSAYGLVRKSSDAVTFLMLSIISYSGMMFASSYVEEEQQFWYWVITAWAVYLHIKSLRPWYGSKDAQFSFSPIARCQKFAAEPDIARNLFPRHQNILWALIILTYFDTCIRLCLNSPPSNIWRSAAILTTIAAFFFKLVFVASDSPELLDESLLSPIQKSLEEMPLILPARLVFCGIALLVVTSFCMMNATQKRSSLTGGEC
;
A
#
# COMPACT_ATOMS: atom_id res chain seq x y z
N MET A 1 -1.16 -0.30 -5.92
CA MET A 1 -1.78 -0.13 -7.27
C MET A 1 -1.40 1.17 -8.00
N PRO A 2 -1.58 2.40 -7.47
CA PRO A 2 -1.26 3.62 -8.24
C PRO A 2 0.18 3.70 -8.75
N ARG A 3 1.14 3.24 -7.96
CA ARG A 3 2.57 3.22 -8.32
C ARG A 3 2.85 2.28 -9.49
N LEU A 4 2.29 1.06 -9.47
CA LEU A 4 2.41 0.10 -10.57
C LEU A 4 1.80 0.65 -11.87
N LYS A 5 0.67 1.38 -11.76
CA LYS A 5 0.08 2.06 -12.91
C LYS A 5 1.03 3.09 -13.50
N ALA A 6 1.64 3.94 -12.68
CA ALA A 6 2.62 4.93 -13.14
C ALA A 6 3.82 4.28 -13.85
N MET A 7 4.38 3.19 -13.30
CA MET A 7 5.54 2.47 -13.87
C MET A 7 5.21 1.70 -15.15
N THR A 8 3.96 1.32 -15.36
CA THR A 8 3.57 0.49 -16.51
C THR A 8 2.97 1.28 -17.66
N THR A 9 2.22 2.33 -17.38
CA THR A 9 1.58 3.20 -18.38
C THR A 9 2.36 4.49 -18.62
N GLY A 10 3.18 4.94 -17.67
CA GLY A 10 3.79 6.27 -17.65
C GLY A 10 2.81 7.41 -17.38
N SER A 11 1.60 7.12 -16.89
CA SER A 11 0.58 8.14 -16.60
C SER A 11 0.55 8.51 -15.12
N VAL A 12 0.04 9.71 -14.82
CA VAL A 12 -0.26 10.11 -13.45
C VAL A 12 -1.50 9.37 -12.95
N PRO A 13 -1.42 8.60 -11.85
CA PRO A 13 -2.57 7.95 -11.26
C PRO A 13 -3.64 8.98 -10.84
N SER A 14 -4.91 8.65 -11.05
CA SER A 14 -6.00 9.50 -10.61
C SER A 14 -6.30 9.31 -9.12
N PHE A 15 -6.97 10.29 -8.50
CA PHE A 15 -7.46 10.15 -7.13
C PHE A 15 -8.43 8.96 -6.97
N LEU A 16 -9.19 8.65 -8.02
CA LEU A 16 -10.07 7.48 -8.05
C LEU A 16 -9.27 6.16 -7.93
N ASP A 17 -8.09 6.08 -8.55
CA ASP A 17 -7.22 4.91 -8.42
C ASP A 17 -6.77 4.68 -6.98
N VAL A 18 -6.62 5.75 -6.17
CA VAL A 18 -6.30 5.67 -4.75
C VAL A 18 -7.49 5.12 -3.96
N ILE A 19 -8.70 5.62 -4.23
CA ILE A 19 -9.93 5.15 -3.57
C ILE A 19 -10.20 3.68 -3.89
N LEU A 20 -10.08 3.29 -5.16
CA LEU A 20 -10.31 1.91 -5.60
C LEU A 20 -9.26 0.93 -5.07
N ASN A 21 -8.07 1.43 -4.72
CA ASN A 21 -7.05 0.61 -4.06
C ASN A 21 -7.47 0.11 -2.66
N ILE A 22 -8.37 0.82 -2.00
CA ILE A 22 -8.90 0.45 -0.68
C ILE A 22 -9.86 -0.74 -0.79
N ALA A 23 -10.51 -0.90 -1.94
CA ALA A 23 -11.39 -2.04 -2.23
C ALA A 23 -10.59 -3.17 -2.90
N GLU A 24 -9.85 -3.95 -2.12
CA GLU A 24 -8.97 -5.04 -2.59
C GLU A 24 -9.65 -6.07 -3.52
N SER A 25 -10.96 -6.18 -3.46
CA SER A 25 -11.76 -7.08 -4.31
C SER A 25 -12.23 -6.45 -5.61
N ASP A 26 -11.97 -5.15 -5.84
CA ASP A 26 -12.48 -4.46 -7.01
C ASP A 26 -11.57 -4.65 -8.24
N THR A 27 -12.05 -5.40 -9.21
CA THR A 27 -11.39 -5.60 -10.51
C THR A 27 -11.74 -4.49 -11.52
N SER A 28 -12.51 -3.48 -11.15
CA SER A 28 -12.92 -2.39 -12.05
C SER A 28 -11.77 -1.45 -12.44
N SER A 29 -10.67 -1.46 -11.68
CA SER A 29 -9.46 -0.68 -11.95
C SER A 29 -8.43 -1.38 -12.85
N THR A 30 -8.81 -2.46 -13.53
CA THR A 30 -7.93 -3.22 -14.43
C THR A 30 -7.29 -2.34 -15.50
N LEU A 31 -6.02 -2.62 -15.82
CA LEU A 31 -5.28 -2.01 -16.91
C LEU A 31 -5.36 -2.81 -18.22
N ALA A 32 -6.25 -3.80 -18.30
CA ALA A 32 -6.38 -4.71 -19.45
C ALA A 32 -6.60 -3.98 -20.79
N TYR A 33 -7.20 -2.79 -20.76
CA TYR A 33 -7.50 -1.99 -21.94
C TYR A 33 -6.61 -0.76 -22.09
N GLN A 34 -5.60 -0.61 -21.23
CA GLN A 34 -4.67 0.51 -21.30
C GLN A 34 -3.41 0.13 -22.06
N ASP A 35 -2.89 1.09 -22.82
CA ASP A 35 -1.60 0.93 -23.48
C ASP A 35 -0.47 0.99 -22.43
N THR A 36 0.28 -0.11 -22.35
CA THR A 36 1.37 -0.29 -21.40
C THR A 36 2.56 -0.94 -22.09
N TRP A 37 3.77 -0.80 -21.55
CA TRP A 37 4.92 -1.50 -22.13
C TRP A 37 4.75 -3.03 -22.09
N LEU A 38 3.99 -3.58 -21.14
CA LEU A 38 3.61 -5.01 -21.10
C LEU A 38 2.75 -5.38 -22.30
N ALA A 39 1.71 -4.59 -22.58
CA ALA A 39 0.84 -4.81 -23.73
C ALA A 39 1.62 -4.70 -25.05
N GLN A 40 2.60 -3.79 -25.12
CA GLN A 40 3.48 -3.65 -26.28
C GLN A 40 4.37 -4.88 -26.49
N ILE A 41 4.93 -5.47 -25.44
CA ILE A 41 5.68 -6.73 -25.52
C ILE A 41 4.76 -7.85 -26.03
N LYS A 42 3.56 -7.99 -25.48
CA LYS A 42 2.59 -9.01 -25.93
C LYS A 42 2.18 -8.82 -27.39
N ALA A 43 1.97 -7.58 -27.82
CA ALA A 43 1.63 -7.27 -29.20
C ALA A 43 2.72 -7.67 -30.20
N GLN A 44 3.97 -7.73 -29.75
CA GLN A 44 5.12 -8.24 -30.54
C GLN A 44 5.30 -9.76 -30.43
N GLY A 45 4.39 -10.47 -29.75
CA GLY A 45 4.47 -11.93 -29.55
C GLY A 45 5.41 -12.34 -28.41
N GLY A 46 5.85 -11.40 -27.57
CA GLY A 46 6.70 -11.68 -26.42
C GLY A 46 5.94 -12.40 -25.29
N GLN A 47 6.68 -13.21 -24.52
CA GLN A 47 6.17 -13.92 -23.36
C GLN A 47 6.46 -13.13 -22.08
N LEU A 48 5.47 -13.04 -21.20
CA LEU A 48 5.52 -12.34 -19.92
C LEU A 48 5.43 -13.32 -18.77
N VAL A 49 6.35 -13.20 -17.82
CA VAL A 49 6.40 -14.01 -16.60
C VAL A 49 6.33 -13.10 -15.38
N MET A 50 5.50 -13.46 -14.39
CA MET A 50 5.31 -12.66 -13.18
C MET A 50 5.18 -13.53 -11.94
N TYR A 51 6.00 -13.25 -10.92
CA TYR A 51 5.93 -13.87 -9.61
C TYR A 51 5.96 -12.81 -8.51
N GLY A 52 5.09 -12.94 -7.53
CA GLY A 52 5.00 -12.04 -6.36
C GLY A 52 3.62 -11.46 -6.13
N ASP A 53 3.54 -10.22 -5.68
CA ASP A 53 2.28 -9.58 -5.30
C ASP A 53 1.18 -9.77 -6.35
N ASP A 54 0.08 -10.37 -5.93
CA ASP A 54 -1.07 -10.70 -6.79
C ASP A 54 -1.77 -9.47 -7.36
N THR A 55 -1.42 -8.27 -6.89
CA THR A 55 -1.85 -6.99 -7.46
C THR A 55 -1.54 -6.89 -8.96
N TRP A 56 -0.42 -7.46 -9.42
CA TRP A 56 -0.09 -7.52 -10.84
C TRP A 56 -1.10 -8.34 -11.64
N ILE A 57 -1.52 -9.48 -11.11
CA ILE A 57 -2.49 -10.36 -11.77
C ILE A 57 -3.87 -9.70 -11.81
N LYS A 58 -4.23 -8.97 -10.76
CA LYS A 58 -5.49 -8.21 -10.68
C LYS A 58 -5.51 -7.03 -11.65
N LEU A 59 -4.38 -6.30 -11.78
CA LEU A 59 -4.26 -5.18 -12.71
C LEU A 59 -4.20 -5.62 -14.18
N PHE A 60 -3.57 -6.75 -14.45
CA PHE A 60 -3.32 -7.26 -15.80
C PHE A 60 -3.87 -8.68 -15.98
N PRO A 61 -5.20 -8.87 -15.91
CA PRO A 61 -5.79 -10.20 -16.00
C PRO A 61 -5.48 -10.87 -17.34
N GLY A 62 -4.91 -12.08 -17.29
CA GLY A 62 -4.66 -12.90 -18.46
C GLY A 62 -3.51 -12.45 -19.38
N ILE A 63 -2.69 -11.46 -18.98
CA ILE A 63 -1.57 -10.99 -19.79
C ILE A 63 -0.31 -11.88 -19.64
N PHE A 64 -0.12 -12.48 -18.47
CA PHE A 64 1.05 -13.28 -18.16
C PHE A 64 0.91 -14.71 -18.65
N ASP A 65 1.95 -15.22 -19.31
CA ASP A 65 2.02 -16.61 -19.80
C ASP A 65 2.30 -17.58 -18.64
N ARG A 66 3.12 -17.15 -17.69
CA ARG A 66 3.35 -17.85 -16.41
C ARG A 66 3.27 -16.85 -15.27
N SER A 67 2.55 -17.20 -14.22
CA SER A 67 2.44 -16.35 -13.04
C SER A 67 2.14 -17.16 -11.79
N ASP A 68 2.62 -16.67 -10.66
CA ASP A 68 2.27 -17.14 -9.32
C ASP A 68 2.16 -15.93 -8.39
N GLY A 69 0.94 -15.68 -7.93
CA GLY A 69 0.61 -14.51 -7.11
C GLY A 69 0.67 -14.82 -5.62
N THR A 70 1.31 -13.95 -4.87
CA THR A 70 1.30 -13.96 -3.40
C THR A 70 0.45 -12.82 -2.88
N THR A 71 -0.29 -13.06 -1.80
CA THR A 71 -1.12 -12.03 -1.20
C THR A 71 -0.31 -11.10 -0.29
N SER A 72 -0.55 -9.79 -0.42
CA SER A 72 0.01 -8.76 0.47
C SER A 72 -0.77 -8.58 1.77
N PHE A 73 -1.90 -9.25 1.93
CA PHE A 73 -2.82 -9.04 3.06
C PHE A 73 -2.22 -9.40 4.43
N PHE A 74 -1.28 -10.34 4.47
CA PHE A 74 -0.75 -10.90 5.71
C PHE A 74 0.64 -10.33 6.03
N VAL A 75 0.69 -9.09 6.49
CA VAL A 75 1.95 -8.34 6.78
C VAL A 75 2.85 -8.97 7.84
N SER A 76 2.41 -10.02 8.54
CA SER A 76 3.26 -10.78 9.48
C SER A 76 4.10 -11.85 8.79
N ASP A 77 3.79 -12.18 7.53
CA ASP A 77 4.61 -13.07 6.74
C ASP A 77 5.77 -12.32 6.11
N PHE A 78 6.96 -12.56 6.62
CA PHE A 78 8.22 -11.99 6.11
C PHE A 78 8.96 -12.91 5.15
N THR A 79 8.53 -14.16 5.04
CA THR A 79 9.35 -15.23 4.49
C THR A 79 8.67 -15.90 3.30
N GLU A 80 7.48 -16.45 3.48
CA GLU A 80 6.79 -17.25 2.45
C GLU A 80 6.41 -16.40 1.23
N VAL A 81 6.02 -15.13 1.43
CA VAL A 81 5.74 -14.20 0.32
C VAL A 81 6.93 -14.06 -0.64
N ASP A 82 8.15 -14.04 -0.10
CA ASP A 82 9.37 -13.90 -0.89
C ASP A 82 9.90 -15.26 -1.38
N HIS A 83 9.75 -16.33 -0.60
CA HIS A 83 10.08 -17.70 -1.02
C HIS A 83 9.22 -18.13 -2.21
N ASN A 84 7.96 -17.73 -2.23
CA ASN A 84 7.07 -17.98 -3.36
C ASN A 84 7.54 -17.33 -4.66
N VAL A 85 8.32 -16.25 -4.59
CA VAL A 85 8.98 -15.65 -5.76
C VAL A 85 10.31 -16.35 -6.03
N THR A 86 11.17 -16.43 -5.02
CA THR A 86 12.56 -16.90 -5.15
C THR A 86 12.66 -18.32 -5.70
N ARG A 87 11.74 -19.22 -5.34
CA ARG A 87 11.72 -20.62 -5.82
C ARG A 87 11.64 -20.74 -7.34
N HIS A 88 11.07 -19.74 -8.02
CA HIS A 88 10.93 -19.74 -9.48
C HIS A 88 12.16 -19.19 -10.20
N VAL A 89 12.96 -18.35 -9.53
CA VAL A 89 14.08 -17.61 -10.16
C VAL A 89 15.09 -18.52 -10.87
N PRO A 90 15.62 -19.61 -10.24
CA PRO A 90 16.59 -20.46 -10.91
C PRO A 90 16.05 -21.14 -12.18
N ARG A 91 14.77 -21.54 -12.15
CA ARG A 91 14.11 -22.14 -13.31
C ARG A 91 13.97 -21.12 -14.43
N GLU A 92 13.39 -19.96 -14.13
CA GLU A 92 13.16 -18.93 -15.16
C GLU A 92 14.47 -18.40 -15.76
N LEU A 93 15.55 -18.33 -14.98
CA LEU A 93 16.87 -17.98 -15.51
C LEU A 93 17.43 -19.04 -16.47
N SER A 94 16.96 -20.29 -16.42
CA SER A 94 17.35 -21.34 -17.38
C SER A 94 16.42 -21.41 -18.61
N GLU A 95 15.21 -20.87 -18.52
CA GLU A 95 14.29 -20.78 -19.65
C GLU A 95 14.73 -19.65 -20.60
N ARG A 96 14.48 -19.83 -21.91
CA ARG A 96 14.94 -18.90 -22.96
C ARG A 96 13.78 -18.26 -23.71
N ASP A 97 12.58 -18.36 -23.18
CA ASP A 97 11.35 -18.03 -23.90
C ASP A 97 10.68 -16.73 -23.43
N TRP A 98 11.01 -16.22 -22.24
CA TRP A 98 10.41 -14.98 -21.75
C TRP A 98 11.06 -13.72 -22.36
N SER A 99 10.24 -12.73 -22.62
CA SER A 99 10.66 -11.38 -23.05
C SER A 99 10.74 -10.39 -21.88
N ALA A 100 9.91 -10.59 -20.85
CA ALA A 100 10.03 -9.89 -19.59
C ALA A 100 9.68 -10.83 -18.42
N PHE A 101 10.50 -10.74 -17.37
CA PHE A 101 10.34 -11.48 -16.13
C PHE A 101 10.21 -10.47 -14.98
N ILE A 102 9.05 -10.44 -14.34
CA ILE A 102 8.70 -9.50 -13.27
C ILE A 102 8.69 -10.26 -11.95
N MET A 103 9.36 -9.69 -10.95
CA MET A 103 9.40 -10.20 -9.58
C MET A 103 8.98 -9.07 -8.66
N HIS A 104 8.00 -9.31 -7.79
CA HIS A 104 7.54 -8.34 -6.81
C HIS A 104 7.58 -8.94 -5.41
N PHE A 105 8.60 -8.56 -4.65
CA PHE A 105 8.87 -9.01 -3.29
C PHE A 105 8.15 -8.12 -2.28
N LEU A 106 7.63 -8.71 -1.20
CA LEU A 106 6.85 -8.02 -0.18
C LEU A 106 7.52 -8.01 1.20
N GLY A 107 8.51 -8.89 1.43
CA GLY A 107 9.07 -9.11 2.77
C GLY A 107 9.71 -7.89 3.41
N LEU A 108 10.36 -7.01 2.63
CA LEU A 108 10.92 -5.75 3.16
C LEU A 108 9.82 -4.80 3.64
N ASP A 109 8.74 -4.69 2.87
CA ASP A 109 7.60 -3.85 3.20
C ASP A 109 6.88 -4.37 4.44
N HIS A 110 6.59 -5.68 4.50
CA HIS A 110 5.98 -6.33 5.65
C HIS A 110 6.79 -6.16 6.94
N ILE A 111 8.13 -6.30 6.87
CA ILE A 111 9.01 -6.05 8.03
C ILE A 111 8.92 -4.57 8.44
N GLY A 112 8.89 -3.66 7.48
CA GLY A 112 8.76 -2.24 7.74
C GLY A 112 7.50 -1.91 8.53
N HIS A 113 6.36 -2.40 8.09
CA HIS A 113 5.07 -2.20 8.76
C HIS A 113 5.02 -2.86 10.14
N LYS A 114 5.45 -4.11 10.26
CA LYS A 114 5.29 -4.89 11.49
C LYS A 114 6.35 -4.57 12.54
N ALA A 115 7.60 -4.46 12.12
CA ALA A 115 8.76 -4.37 13.02
C ALA A 115 9.49 -3.02 12.94
N GLY A 116 9.21 -2.23 11.93
CA GLY A 116 9.87 -0.96 11.63
C GLY A 116 11.11 -1.11 10.73
N PRO A 117 11.42 -0.06 9.94
CA PRO A 117 12.49 -0.09 8.95
C PRO A 117 13.90 -0.23 9.56
N LYS A 118 14.05 0.05 10.85
CA LYS A 118 15.31 -0.07 11.61
C LYS A 118 15.38 -1.34 12.45
N SER A 119 14.47 -2.30 12.25
CA SER A 119 14.45 -3.54 13.01
C SER A 119 15.62 -4.47 12.66
N ARG A 120 15.92 -5.39 13.56
CA ARG A 120 16.94 -6.43 13.33
C ARG A 120 16.62 -7.34 12.13
N HIS A 121 15.34 -7.49 11.80
CA HIS A 121 14.88 -8.33 10.69
C HIS A 121 15.17 -7.67 9.33
N MET A 122 15.15 -6.35 9.26
CA MET A 122 15.37 -5.60 8.02
C MET A 122 16.73 -5.91 7.39
N MET A 123 17.82 -5.86 8.17
CA MET A 123 19.17 -6.13 7.65
C MET A 123 19.31 -7.56 7.12
N THR A 124 18.70 -8.54 7.78
CA THR A 124 18.72 -9.94 7.35
C THR A 124 17.98 -10.11 6.03
N LYS A 125 16.80 -9.50 5.92
CA LYS A 125 15.98 -9.53 4.69
C LYS A 125 16.67 -8.80 3.53
N GLN A 126 17.30 -7.65 3.78
CA GLN A 126 18.07 -6.95 2.75
C GLN A 126 19.20 -7.82 2.19
N ARG A 127 19.92 -8.56 3.04
CA ARG A 127 20.96 -9.50 2.58
C ARG A 127 20.39 -10.67 1.78
N GLU A 128 19.22 -11.15 2.14
CA GLU A 128 18.49 -12.16 1.37
C GLU A 128 18.15 -11.62 -0.02
N MET A 129 17.58 -10.42 -0.11
CA MET A 129 17.28 -9.77 -1.41
C MET A 129 18.55 -9.53 -2.23
N ASP A 130 19.62 -9.06 -1.61
CA ASP A 130 20.92 -8.87 -2.26
C ASP A 130 21.48 -10.17 -2.84
N SER A 131 21.30 -11.30 -2.15
CA SER A 131 21.71 -12.62 -2.67
C SER A 131 20.94 -13.04 -3.93
N ILE A 132 19.66 -12.64 -4.06
CA ILE A 132 18.85 -12.89 -5.26
C ILE A 132 19.33 -12.01 -6.41
N VAL A 133 19.64 -10.75 -6.15
CA VAL A 133 20.25 -9.83 -7.12
C VAL A 133 21.58 -10.40 -7.63
N ALA A 134 22.44 -10.88 -6.72
CA ALA A 134 23.71 -11.50 -7.07
C ALA A 134 23.54 -12.76 -7.94
N LEU A 135 22.54 -13.60 -7.62
CA LEU A 135 22.22 -14.80 -8.41
C LEU A 135 21.82 -14.43 -9.85
N ILE A 136 20.93 -13.42 -9.99
CA ILE A 136 20.47 -12.97 -11.31
C ILE A 136 21.65 -12.37 -12.09
N TYR A 137 22.44 -11.51 -11.46
CA TYR A 137 23.59 -10.88 -12.10
C TYR A 137 24.64 -11.89 -12.57
N ALA A 138 24.96 -12.88 -11.74
CA ALA A 138 25.86 -13.97 -12.11
C ALA A 138 25.34 -14.75 -13.32
N ALA A 139 24.05 -15.08 -13.36
CA ALA A 139 23.44 -15.73 -14.51
C ALA A 139 23.52 -14.86 -15.78
N MET A 140 23.35 -13.54 -15.67
CA MET A 140 23.48 -12.60 -16.79
C MET A 140 24.91 -12.51 -17.32
N GLU A 141 25.92 -12.69 -16.48
CA GLU A 141 27.33 -12.73 -16.91
C GLU A 141 27.72 -14.08 -17.52
N GLU A 142 27.24 -15.18 -16.94
CA GLU A 142 27.62 -16.53 -17.33
C GLU A 142 26.86 -17.05 -18.55
N GLN A 143 25.58 -16.67 -18.72
CA GLN A 143 24.71 -17.20 -19.75
C GLN A 143 24.69 -16.29 -20.99
N GLU A 144 25.17 -16.77 -22.12
CA GLU A 144 25.26 -16.00 -23.38
C GLU A 144 23.90 -15.37 -23.78
N TYR A 145 22.80 -16.09 -23.63
CA TYR A 145 21.45 -15.59 -23.98
C TYR A 145 20.93 -14.50 -23.04
N LEU A 146 21.49 -14.34 -21.84
CA LEU A 146 21.13 -13.30 -20.89
C LEU A 146 22.02 -12.04 -20.98
N GLN A 147 23.12 -12.08 -21.74
CA GLN A 147 24.04 -10.94 -21.83
C GLN A 147 23.42 -9.67 -22.43
N SER A 148 22.30 -9.80 -23.14
CA SER A 148 21.53 -8.64 -23.63
C SER A 148 20.37 -8.24 -22.72
N THR A 149 20.22 -8.89 -21.58
CA THR A 149 19.15 -8.59 -20.63
C THR A 149 19.39 -7.25 -19.92
N LEU A 150 18.32 -6.51 -19.75
CA LEU A 150 18.27 -5.34 -18.89
C LEU A 150 17.59 -5.74 -17.57
N PHE A 151 18.33 -5.72 -16.49
CA PHE A 151 17.80 -5.93 -15.14
C PHE A 151 17.50 -4.58 -14.50
N VAL A 152 16.24 -4.36 -14.12
CA VAL A 152 15.79 -3.14 -13.44
C VAL A 152 15.41 -3.50 -12.03
N LEU A 153 16.12 -2.93 -11.06
CA LEU A 153 15.82 -3.05 -9.63
C LEU A 153 15.28 -1.73 -9.12
N CYS A 154 14.06 -1.74 -8.60
CA CYS A 154 13.43 -0.54 -8.07
C CYS A 154 12.50 -0.87 -6.89
N GLY A 155 12.33 0.08 -5.98
CA GLY A 155 11.17 0.09 -5.09
C GLY A 155 9.98 0.75 -5.80
N ASP A 156 8.79 0.20 -5.63
CA ASP A 156 7.56 0.85 -6.10
C ASP A 156 7.22 2.06 -5.22
N HIS A 157 7.58 2.02 -3.95
CA HIS A 157 7.60 3.13 -2.99
C HIS A 157 8.75 2.96 -1.99
N GLY A 158 8.96 3.98 -1.18
CA GLY A 158 9.79 3.90 0.00
C GLY A 158 8.95 3.85 1.28
N MET A 159 9.58 4.08 2.43
CA MET A 159 8.96 4.00 3.73
C MET A 159 9.51 5.07 4.67
N ASN A 160 8.67 5.59 5.56
CA ASN A 160 9.12 6.52 6.59
C ASN A 160 9.67 5.79 7.82
N ASP A 161 10.24 6.53 8.77
CA ASP A 161 10.84 5.97 9.99
C ASP A 161 9.83 5.23 10.89
N ALA A 162 8.54 5.51 10.76
CA ALA A 162 7.49 4.82 11.50
C ALA A 162 7.07 3.48 10.88
N GLY A 163 7.56 3.15 9.68
CA GLY A 163 7.21 1.95 8.96
C GLY A 163 5.94 2.10 8.10
N ASN A 164 5.59 3.33 7.72
CA ASN A 164 4.42 3.63 6.91
C ASN A 164 4.83 4.17 5.55
N HIS A 165 3.95 4.03 4.56
CA HIS A 165 4.10 4.59 3.22
C HIS A 165 2.79 5.20 2.71
N GLY A 166 2.82 5.80 1.51
CA GLY A 166 1.65 6.46 0.90
C GLY A 166 1.58 7.96 1.17
N GLY A 167 2.43 8.49 2.05
CA GLY A 167 2.58 9.92 2.30
C GLY A 167 3.53 10.60 1.31
N SER A 168 3.94 11.81 1.65
CA SER A 168 4.79 12.70 0.83
C SER A 168 6.19 12.92 1.40
N SER A 169 6.58 12.20 2.45
CA SER A 169 7.92 12.34 3.00
C SER A 169 8.99 11.81 2.02
N PRO A 170 10.20 12.36 2.02
CA PRO A 170 11.26 11.90 1.13
C PRO A 170 11.54 10.40 1.23
N GLY A 171 11.47 9.82 2.43
CA GLY A 171 11.64 8.38 2.65
C GLY A 171 10.57 7.54 1.94
N GLU A 172 9.34 8.03 1.83
CA GLU A 172 8.23 7.34 1.19
C GLU A 172 8.21 7.48 -0.33
N THR A 173 8.72 8.61 -0.85
CA THR A 173 8.60 8.99 -2.27
C THR A 173 9.85 8.79 -3.09
N SER A 174 11.00 8.45 -2.46
CA SER A 174 12.30 8.37 -3.13
C SER A 174 12.95 6.98 -2.99
N PRO A 175 12.31 5.90 -3.47
CA PRO A 175 12.91 4.58 -3.50
C PRO A 175 14.09 4.51 -4.48
N ALA A 176 14.95 3.53 -4.30
CA ALA A 176 16.08 3.30 -5.21
C ALA A 176 15.60 2.83 -6.59
N LEU A 177 16.33 3.24 -7.63
CA LEU A 177 16.17 2.78 -9.00
C LEU A 177 17.55 2.48 -9.60
N LEU A 178 17.76 1.22 -10.01
CA LEU A 178 19.00 0.78 -10.64
C LEU A 178 18.70 0.06 -11.97
N PHE A 179 19.54 0.31 -12.96
CA PHE A 179 19.54 -0.39 -14.22
C PHE A 179 20.89 -1.12 -14.37
N ILE A 180 20.85 -2.42 -14.57
CA ILE A 180 22.01 -3.29 -14.60
C ILE A 180 21.98 -4.09 -15.92
N SER A 181 23.10 -4.12 -16.65
CA SER A 181 23.26 -4.97 -17.82
C SER A 181 24.74 -5.24 -18.09
N PRO A 182 25.12 -6.45 -18.52
CA PRO A 182 26.48 -6.72 -18.99
C PRO A 182 26.90 -5.78 -20.15
N LYS A 183 25.95 -5.31 -20.95
CA LYS A 183 26.22 -4.35 -22.04
C LYS A 183 26.69 -2.98 -21.56
N PHE A 184 26.47 -2.62 -20.28
CA PHE A 184 26.91 -1.34 -19.72
C PHE A 184 28.42 -1.31 -19.42
N GLN A 185 29.05 -2.45 -19.26
CA GLN A 185 30.50 -2.55 -18.95
C GLN A 185 31.39 -1.92 -20.01
N THR A 186 30.95 -1.83 -21.26
CA THR A 186 31.69 -1.22 -22.36
C THR A 186 31.57 0.29 -22.43
N LYS A 187 30.76 0.89 -21.58
CA LYS A 187 30.49 2.33 -21.57
C LYS A 187 31.28 3.03 -20.46
N ARG A 188 31.39 4.34 -20.60
CA ARG A 188 32.10 5.20 -19.64
C ARG A 188 31.63 4.89 -18.22
N ARG A 189 32.57 4.84 -17.28
CA ARG A 189 32.23 4.70 -15.85
C ARG A 189 31.20 5.76 -15.47
N PRO A 190 30.15 5.39 -14.74
CA PRO A 190 29.29 6.38 -14.12
C PRO A 190 30.14 7.35 -13.30
N GLU A 191 29.75 8.59 -13.25
CA GLU A 191 30.34 9.54 -12.31
C GLU A 191 30.24 8.94 -10.92
N ASP A 192 31.29 9.10 -10.11
CA ASP A 192 31.26 8.64 -8.73
C ASP A 192 30.02 9.20 -8.04
N SER A 193 29.45 8.41 -7.14
CA SER A 193 28.34 8.86 -6.29
C SER A 193 28.67 10.21 -5.69
N PRO A 194 27.76 11.18 -5.65
CA PRO A 194 28.00 12.44 -4.98
C PRO A 194 28.44 12.18 -3.54
N VAL A 195 29.63 12.68 -3.20
CA VAL A 195 30.33 12.35 -1.95
C VAL A 195 29.63 12.93 -0.72
N GLU A 196 28.80 13.95 -0.92
CA GLU A 196 28.07 14.59 0.16
C GLU A 196 26.58 14.67 -0.17
N ALA A 197 25.75 14.09 0.69
CA ALA A 197 24.32 14.31 0.67
C ALA A 197 24.03 15.75 1.13
N PHE A 198 23.50 16.58 0.23
CA PHE A 198 23.11 17.96 0.57
C PHE A 198 21.89 18.02 1.50
N SER A 199 21.11 16.95 1.55
CA SER A 199 19.99 16.77 2.45
C SER A 199 19.71 15.26 2.59
N ASP A 200 18.93 14.87 3.57
CA ASP A 200 18.53 13.50 3.79
C ASP A 200 18.07 12.84 2.48
N LEU A 201 18.73 11.76 2.08
CA LEU A 201 18.41 10.89 0.95
C LEU A 201 18.65 11.44 -0.48
N GLN A 202 19.29 12.59 -0.66
CA GLN A 202 19.61 13.12 -2.01
C GLN A 202 21.04 12.77 -2.46
N TYR A 203 21.30 11.48 -2.64
CA TYR A 203 22.61 11.01 -3.12
C TYR A 203 22.74 11.03 -4.64
N TYR A 204 21.65 10.85 -5.37
CA TYR A 204 21.62 10.76 -6.82
C TYR A 204 20.52 11.64 -7.39
N ARG A 205 20.59 11.86 -8.72
CA ARG A 205 19.52 12.53 -9.43
C ARG A 205 18.21 11.77 -9.29
N THR A 206 17.14 12.48 -8.97
CA THR A 206 15.79 11.95 -8.94
C THR A 206 15.15 12.01 -10.33
N VAL A 207 14.36 10.99 -10.65
CA VAL A 207 13.51 10.90 -11.83
C VAL A 207 12.08 10.64 -11.38
N GLU A 208 11.11 10.99 -12.21
CA GLU A 208 9.73 10.64 -11.92
C GLU A 208 9.47 9.16 -12.18
N GLN A 209 8.62 8.52 -11.36
CA GLN A 209 8.32 7.09 -11.52
C GLN A 209 7.75 6.76 -12.90
N MET A 210 7.02 7.68 -13.50
CA MET A 210 6.50 7.56 -14.85
C MET A 210 7.58 7.60 -15.95
N ASP A 211 8.80 8.08 -15.65
CA ASP A 211 9.92 8.14 -16.60
C ASP A 211 10.49 6.75 -16.91
N ILE A 212 10.21 5.77 -16.05
CA ILE A 212 10.60 4.37 -16.28
C ILE A 212 9.94 3.84 -17.56
N THR A 213 8.68 4.15 -17.82
CA THR A 213 7.92 3.66 -18.97
C THR A 213 8.55 4.02 -20.33
N PRO A 214 8.75 5.30 -20.69
CA PRO A 214 9.36 5.65 -21.97
C PRO A 214 10.83 5.21 -22.04
N THR A 215 11.52 5.13 -20.91
CA THR A 215 12.90 4.65 -20.87
C THR A 215 12.99 3.17 -21.21
N LEU A 216 12.14 2.33 -20.60
CA LEU A 216 12.03 0.91 -20.96
C LEU A 216 11.62 0.73 -22.42
N ALA A 217 10.61 1.48 -22.88
CA ALA A 217 10.19 1.44 -24.27
C ALA A 217 11.35 1.75 -25.22
N GLY A 218 12.12 2.81 -24.95
CA GLY A 218 13.28 3.17 -25.78
C GLY A 218 14.41 2.14 -25.76
N LEU A 219 14.74 1.59 -24.56
CA LEU A 219 15.80 0.59 -24.41
C LEU A 219 15.43 -0.77 -25.02
N LEU A 220 14.14 -1.14 -24.99
CA LEU A 220 13.63 -2.41 -25.52
C LEU A 220 13.17 -2.32 -26.99
N GLY A 221 13.20 -1.12 -27.60
CA GLY A 221 12.73 -0.91 -28.96
C GLY A 221 11.20 -0.99 -29.11
N LEU A 222 10.46 -0.71 -28.05
CA LEU A 222 9.00 -0.71 -28.02
C LEU A 222 8.45 0.69 -28.36
N PRO A 223 7.22 0.79 -28.86
CA PRO A 223 6.49 2.07 -28.86
C PRO A 223 6.30 2.60 -27.45
N ILE A 224 6.38 3.91 -27.28
CA ILE A 224 6.03 4.55 -26.01
C ILE A 224 4.50 4.49 -25.84
N PRO A 225 3.97 4.06 -24.69
CA PRO A 225 2.53 4.02 -24.44
C PRO A 225 1.87 5.38 -24.69
N LEU A 226 0.71 5.38 -25.36
CA LEU A 226 0.05 6.57 -25.90
C LEU A 226 -0.18 7.69 -24.89
N ASN A 227 -0.56 7.32 -23.66
CA ASN A 227 -0.88 8.26 -22.59
C ASN A 227 0.27 8.50 -21.61
N SER A 228 1.49 8.06 -21.95
CA SER A 228 2.67 8.28 -21.11
C SER A 228 2.99 9.77 -21.00
N LEU A 229 3.21 10.22 -19.79
CA LEU A 229 3.72 11.55 -19.44
C LEU A 229 5.17 11.50 -18.95
N GLY A 230 5.78 10.33 -19.03
CA GLY A 230 7.17 10.13 -18.65
C GLY A 230 8.15 10.68 -19.68
N ILE A 231 9.34 10.99 -19.20
CA ILE A 231 10.48 11.48 -19.99
C ILE A 231 11.51 10.37 -20.07
N PHE A 232 12.01 10.09 -21.26
CA PHE A 232 13.14 9.18 -21.42
C PHE A 232 14.32 9.68 -20.58
N ILE A 233 14.88 8.83 -19.71
CA ILE A 233 15.97 9.17 -18.79
C ILE A 233 17.23 9.51 -19.60
N PRO A 234 17.69 10.77 -19.60
CA PRO A 234 18.72 11.25 -20.55
C PRO A 234 20.08 10.57 -20.39
N GLU A 235 20.35 10.03 -19.21
CA GLU A 235 21.61 9.32 -18.91
C GLU A 235 21.81 8.12 -19.84
N PHE A 236 20.72 7.53 -20.36
CA PHE A 236 20.80 6.43 -21.32
C PHE A 236 21.06 6.85 -22.77
N LEU A 237 20.96 8.15 -23.10
CA LEU A 237 21.23 8.60 -24.48
C LEU A 237 22.65 8.23 -24.94
N MET A 238 23.60 8.15 -24.01
CA MET A 238 24.97 7.69 -24.33
C MET A 238 25.05 6.25 -24.86
N MET A 239 24.02 5.44 -24.72
CA MET A 239 23.97 4.08 -25.24
C MET A 239 23.93 4.05 -26.78
N TRP A 240 23.49 5.13 -27.40
CA TRP A 240 23.49 5.30 -28.85
C TRP A 240 24.68 6.13 -29.30
N ASN A 241 25.54 5.51 -30.12
CA ASN A 241 26.71 6.20 -30.70
C ASN A 241 26.32 7.17 -31.83
N ASN A 242 25.11 7.02 -32.40
CA ASN A 242 24.61 7.84 -33.49
C ASN A 242 23.74 8.97 -32.93
N ASP A 243 24.16 10.21 -33.15
CA ASP A 243 23.45 11.41 -32.71
C ASP A 243 22.04 11.51 -33.29
N ALA A 244 21.80 11.03 -34.50
CA ALA A 244 20.46 11.01 -35.08
C ALA A 244 19.50 10.10 -34.28
N HIS A 245 19.97 8.97 -33.76
CA HIS A 245 19.16 8.08 -32.94
C HIS A 245 18.84 8.72 -31.58
N ARG A 246 19.78 9.45 -30.96
CA ARG A 246 19.53 10.17 -29.71
C ARG A 246 18.41 11.19 -29.86
N ILE A 247 18.49 11.97 -30.94
CA ILE A 247 17.48 12.98 -31.26
C ILE A 247 16.15 12.29 -31.57
N ASP A 248 16.13 11.20 -32.34
CA ASP A 248 14.91 10.49 -32.71
C ASP A 248 14.16 9.96 -31.48
N ILE A 249 14.89 9.40 -30.49
CA ILE A 249 14.30 8.94 -29.22
C ILE A 249 13.58 10.08 -28.50
N LEU A 250 14.27 11.21 -28.28
CA LEU A 250 13.68 12.37 -27.61
C LEU A 250 12.56 13.00 -28.42
N LEU A 251 12.70 13.05 -29.74
CA LEU A 251 11.67 13.62 -30.63
C LEU A 251 10.41 12.77 -30.64
N ARG A 252 10.53 11.43 -30.66
CA ARG A 252 9.40 10.51 -30.56
C ARG A 252 8.69 10.66 -29.22
N ASN A 253 9.45 10.71 -28.12
CA ASN A 253 8.86 10.94 -26.79
C ASN A 253 8.17 12.30 -26.71
N ALA A 254 8.77 13.37 -27.24
CA ALA A 254 8.16 14.70 -27.26
C ALA A 254 6.86 14.70 -28.10
N LYS A 255 6.89 14.13 -29.31
CA LYS A 255 5.69 14.03 -30.17
C LYS A 255 4.57 13.23 -29.52
N GLN A 256 4.90 12.09 -28.90
CA GLN A 256 3.91 11.26 -28.21
C GLN A 256 3.26 12.04 -27.04
N MET A 257 4.06 12.70 -26.19
CA MET A 257 3.57 13.48 -25.05
C MET A 257 2.75 14.70 -25.50
N LEU A 258 3.17 15.41 -26.56
CA LEU A 258 2.44 16.53 -27.14
C LEU A 258 1.10 16.08 -27.75
N ASN A 259 1.03 14.89 -28.34
CA ASN A 259 -0.23 14.33 -28.82
C ASN A 259 -1.18 14.01 -27.65
N ALA A 260 -0.68 13.44 -26.56
CA ALA A 260 -1.47 13.25 -25.35
C ALA A 260 -1.95 14.60 -24.78
N MET A 261 -1.08 15.60 -24.78
CA MET A 261 -1.39 16.95 -24.32
C MET A 261 -2.47 17.64 -25.20
N LYS A 262 -2.47 17.41 -26.52
CA LYS A 262 -3.48 17.94 -27.43
C LYS A 262 -4.90 17.44 -27.12
N GLY A 263 -5.02 16.22 -26.57
CA GLY A 263 -6.29 15.70 -26.07
C GLY A 263 -6.86 16.52 -24.89
N THR A 264 -6.01 17.09 -24.06
CA THR A 264 -6.40 17.93 -22.91
C THR A 264 -6.53 19.41 -23.31
N PHE A 265 -5.71 19.87 -24.24
CA PHE A 265 -5.64 21.24 -24.73
C PHE A 265 -5.81 21.28 -26.26
N PRO A 266 -7.03 21.21 -26.79
CA PRO A 266 -7.30 21.13 -28.24
C PRO A 266 -6.77 22.32 -29.03
N ASP A 267 -6.68 23.49 -28.41
CA ASP A 267 -6.21 24.74 -29.02
C ASP A 267 -4.67 24.81 -29.18
N LEU A 268 -3.96 23.75 -28.79
CA LEU A 268 -2.51 23.69 -28.89
C LEU A 268 -2.08 23.53 -30.36
N ASP A 269 -1.48 24.56 -30.94
CA ASP A 269 -0.94 24.51 -32.30
C ASP A 269 0.51 24.02 -32.30
N LEU A 270 0.69 22.76 -32.68
CA LEU A 270 2.01 22.11 -32.74
C LEU A 270 2.68 22.25 -34.12
N GLU A 271 1.98 22.76 -35.13
CA GLU A 271 2.44 22.89 -36.52
C GLU A 271 2.76 24.34 -36.90
N ALA A 272 2.74 25.25 -35.95
CA ALA A 272 2.99 26.66 -36.16
C ALA A 272 4.34 26.90 -36.88
N THR A 273 4.29 27.56 -38.02
CA THR A 273 5.47 27.97 -38.81
C THR A 273 6.06 29.30 -38.38
N THR A 274 5.28 30.08 -37.63
CA THR A 274 5.69 31.36 -37.04
C THR A 274 5.66 31.25 -35.51
N PRO A 275 6.44 32.08 -34.79
CA PRO A 275 6.43 32.06 -33.32
C PRO A 275 5.01 32.22 -32.78
N PRO A 276 4.54 31.28 -31.93
CA PRO A 276 3.20 31.36 -31.36
C PRO A 276 3.01 32.65 -30.54
N HIS A 277 1.76 33.16 -30.53
CA HIS A 277 1.44 34.34 -29.74
C HIS A 277 1.79 34.15 -28.26
N GLY A 278 2.58 35.07 -27.71
CA GLY A 278 2.98 35.06 -26.30
C GLY A 278 4.37 34.50 -26.02
N CYS A 279 5.09 33.99 -27.04
CA CYS A 279 6.49 33.57 -26.87
C CYS A 279 7.43 34.75 -26.59
N ASP A 280 7.06 35.96 -26.97
CA ASP A 280 7.78 37.21 -26.68
C ASP A 280 7.58 37.71 -25.24
N LYS A 281 6.63 37.11 -24.49
CA LYS A 281 6.46 37.45 -23.08
C LYS A 281 7.57 36.80 -22.26
N GLN A 282 8.11 37.55 -21.31
CA GLN A 282 9.25 37.11 -20.50
C GLN A 282 9.04 35.77 -19.75
N LEU A 283 7.80 35.36 -19.51
CA LEU A 283 7.43 34.07 -18.85
C LEU A 283 6.10 33.54 -19.37
N PRO A 284 6.07 32.81 -20.49
CA PRO A 284 4.85 32.10 -20.89
C PRO A 284 4.52 31.01 -19.85
N THR A 285 3.24 30.83 -19.53
CA THR A 285 2.75 29.87 -18.54
C THR A 285 1.83 28.83 -19.17
N GLY A 286 1.69 27.68 -18.52
CA GLY A 286 0.80 26.62 -18.96
C GLY A 286 1.10 26.09 -20.38
N PRO A 287 0.06 25.77 -21.19
CA PRO A 287 0.25 25.21 -22.53
C PRO A 287 1.07 26.09 -23.48
N ALA A 288 0.99 27.42 -23.35
CA ALA A 288 1.76 28.35 -24.16
C ALA A 288 3.29 28.20 -23.94
N LYS A 289 3.73 27.88 -22.71
CA LYS A 289 5.14 27.58 -22.40
C LYS A 289 5.63 26.40 -23.22
N VAL A 290 4.83 25.34 -23.32
CA VAL A 290 5.16 24.13 -24.06
C VAL A 290 5.21 24.40 -25.56
N GLN A 291 4.24 25.13 -26.08
CA GLN A 291 4.16 25.49 -27.49
C GLN A 291 5.38 26.31 -27.94
N CYS A 292 5.79 27.30 -27.12
CA CYS A 292 6.99 28.10 -27.39
C CYS A 292 8.26 27.25 -27.36
N ALA A 293 8.40 26.38 -26.35
CA ALA A 293 9.54 25.47 -26.23
C ALA A 293 9.61 24.50 -27.42
N TRP A 294 8.48 23.97 -27.87
CA TRP A 294 8.40 23.09 -29.03
C TRP A 294 8.81 23.78 -30.31
N PHE A 295 8.30 24.99 -30.56
CA PHE A 295 8.69 25.78 -31.72
C PHE A 295 10.21 26.04 -31.76
N GLN A 296 10.81 26.43 -30.62
CA GLN A 296 12.27 26.60 -30.51
C GLN A 296 13.03 25.30 -30.77
N ALA A 297 12.58 24.20 -30.21
CA ALA A 297 13.22 22.89 -30.39
C ALA A 297 13.19 22.45 -31.87
N LEU A 298 12.07 22.63 -32.58
CA LEU A 298 11.97 22.31 -34.00
C LEU A 298 12.93 23.16 -34.86
N GLN A 299 13.10 24.45 -34.54
CA GLN A 299 14.07 25.29 -35.25
C GLN A 299 15.50 24.75 -35.10
N LEU A 300 15.87 24.32 -33.89
CA LEU A 300 17.19 23.74 -33.63
C LEU A 300 17.37 22.39 -34.34
N VAL A 301 16.35 21.53 -34.34
CA VAL A 301 16.36 20.24 -35.08
C VAL A 301 16.53 20.48 -36.58
N HIS A 302 15.82 21.43 -37.17
CA HIS A 302 15.98 21.79 -38.59
C HIS A 302 17.33 22.44 -38.89
N GLY A 303 17.94 23.11 -37.91
CA GLY A 303 19.27 23.73 -38.01
C GLY A 303 20.41 22.71 -37.98
N LEU A 304 20.22 21.55 -37.37
CA LEU A 304 21.26 20.51 -37.22
C LEU A 304 21.73 19.99 -38.57
N GLY A 305 20.80 19.72 -39.51
CA GLY A 305 21.13 19.29 -40.87
C GLY A 305 21.88 20.33 -41.74
N ARG A 306 22.00 21.57 -41.26
CA ARG A 306 22.68 22.69 -41.89
C ARG A 306 23.97 23.12 -41.20
N ASN A 307 24.48 22.31 -40.29
CA ASN A 307 25.66 22.64 -39.43
C ASN A 307 25.54 23.97 -38.65
N ARG A 308 24.30 24.39 -38.29
CA ARG A 308 24.03 25.66 -37.57
C ARG A 308 23.79 25.47 -36.08
N THR A 309 23.62 24.24 -35.62
CA THR A 309 23.32 23.92 -34.23
C THR A 309 24.12 22.71 -33.77
N ASN A 310 24.45 22.67 -32.46
CA ASN A 310 25.15 21.55 -31.84
C ASN A 310 24.15 20.53 -31.26
N LEU A 311 24.56 19.27 -31.20
CA LEU A 311 23.74 18.19 -30.62
C LEU A 311 23.28 18.49 -29.19
N PRO A 312 24.14 18.93 -28.25
CA PRO A 312 23.71 19.24 -26.88
C PRO A 312 22.60 20.29 -26.79
N ASP A 313 22.60 21.27 -27.69
CA ASP A 313 21.57 22.33 -27.71
C ASP A 313 20.20 21.74 -28.13
N VAL A 314 20.18 20.82 -29.08
CA VAL A 314 18.98 20.13 -29.53
C VAL A 314 18.44 19.19 -28.43
N GLU A 315 19.31 18.40 -27.81
CA GLU A 315 18.96 17.52 -26.69
C GLU A 315 18.37 18.34 -25.53
N SER A 316 19.03 19.44 -25.14
CA SER A 316 18.56 20.33 -24.08
C SER A 316 17.20 20.95 -24.41
N ALA A 317 16.99 21.39 -25.65
CA ALA A 317 15.72 21.97 -26.08
C ALA A 317 14.57 20.95 -26.06
N LEU A 318 14.80 19.72 -26.56
CA LEU A 318 13.80 18.67 -26.50
C LEU A 318 13.48 18.25 -25.06
N LEU A 319 14.48 18.13 -24.19
CA LEU A 319 14.27 17.86 -22.76
C LEU A 319 13.49 18.99 -22.08
N LYS A 320 13.72 20.25 -22.48
CA LYS A 320 12.94 21.40 -21.98
C LYS A 320 11.48 21.29 -22.39
N VAL A 321 11.18 20.86 -23.62
CA VAL A 321 9.80 20.59 -24.07
C VAL A 321 9.16 19.53 -23.20
N LEU A 322 9.83 18.38 -23.07
CA LEU A 322 9.35 17.23 -22.30
C LEU A 322 9.04 17.61 -20.84
N ARG A 323 10.00 18.25 -20.15
CA ARG A 323 9.81 18.70 -18.77
C ARG A 323 8.66 19.70 -18.62
N SER A 324 8.56 20.65 -19.56
CA SER A 324 7.47 21.62 -19.53
C SER A 324 6.10 20.97 -19.77
N ALA A 325 6.02 20.00 -20.68
CA ALA A 325 4.81 19.24 -20.95
C ALA A 325 4.41 18.38 -19.75
N GLN A 326 5.36 17.64 -19.17
CA GLN A 326 5.15 16.83 -17.98
C GLN A 326 4.65 17.69 -16.80
N GLU A 327 5.27 18.84 -16.53
CA GLU A 327 4.86 19.77 -15.47
C GLU A 327 3.41 20.27 -15.68
N VAL A 328 3.08 20.69 -16.91
CA VAL A 328 1.73 21.18 -17.24
C VAL A 328 0.67 20.08 -17.11
N MET A 329 0.95 18.90 -17.63
CA MET A 329 0.02 17.77 -17.57
C MET A 329 -0.16 17.25 -16.14
N SER A 330 0.92 17.08 -15.39
CA SER A 330 0.87 16.63 -13.99
C SER A 330 0.13 17.64 -13.11
N SER A 331 0.40 18.93 -13.28
CA SER A 331 -0.31 19.98 -12.55
C SER A 331 -1.80 20.04 -12.91
N THR A 332 -2.16 19.70 -14.14
CA THR A 332 -3.57 19.66 -14.60
C THR A 332 -4.28 18.44 -14.02
N ALA A 333 -3.62 17.28 -14.00
CA ALA A 333 -4.16 16.04 -13.42
C ALA A 333 -4.39 16.16 -11.90
N SER A 334 -3.57 16.94 -11.21
CA SER A 334 -3.69 17.20 -9.76
C SER A 334 -4.55 18.43 -9.42
N LYS A 335 -5.09 19.12 -10.41
CA LYS A 335 -5.88 20.34 -10.21
C LYS A 335 -7.33 20.01 -9.87
N TYR A 336 -7.63 19.90 -8.60
CA TYR A 336 -9.00 19.72 -8.12
C TYR A 336 -9.75 21.06 -8.08
N ASN A 337 -11.06 21.00 -8.31
CA ASN A 337 -11.93 22.16 -8.13
C ASN A 337 -12.12 22.41 -6.63
N THR A 338 -11.26 23.25 -6.06
CA THR A 338 -11.24 23.57 -4.63
C THR A 338 -12.58 24.12 -4.16
N THR A 339 -13.31 24.88 -4.98
CA THR A 339 -14.65 25.39 -4.62
C THR A 339 -15.63 24.25 -4.39
N ARG A 340 -15.64 23.23 -5.27
CA ARG A 340 -16.49 22.04 -5.08
C ARG A 340 -16.08 21.22 -3.88
N LEU A 341 -14.77 21.11 -3.61
CA LEU A 341 -14.26 20.43 -2.42
C LEU A 341 -14.70 21.14 -1.13
N TYR A 342 -14.55 22.47 -1.07
CA TYR A 342 -15.03 23.25 0.08
C TYR A 342 -16.54 23.19 0.23
N LEU A 343 -17.31 23.20 -0.85
CA LEU A 343 -18.77 23.01 -0.81
C LEU A 343 -19.11 21.62 -0.27
N GLY A 344 -18.45 20.57 -0.75
CA GLY A 344 -18.62 19.21 -0.23
C GLY A 344 -18.30 19.10 1.26
N LEU A 345 -17.17 19.69 1.68
CA LEU A 345 -16.76 19.73 3.08
C LEU A 345 -17.82 20.49 3.95
N PHE A 346 -18.32 21.62 3.44
CA PHE A 346 -19.36 22.38 4.13
C PHE A 346 -20.66 21.58 4.29
N VAL A 347 -21.10 20.89 3.23
CA VAL A 347 -22.30 20.03 3.28
C VAL A 347 -22.09 18.87 4.26
N ALA A 348 -20.91 18.24 4.25
CA ALA A 348 -20.56 17.18 5.20
C ALA A 348 -20.55 17.70 6.66
N ALA A 349 -19.93 18.85 6.91
CA ALA A 349 -19.91 19.48 8.22
C ALA A 349 -21.33 19.84 8.71
N LEU A 350 -22.18 20.35 7.81
CA LEU A 350 -23.59 20.64 8.12
C LEU A 350 -24.35 19.34 8.45
N ALA A 351 -24.14 18.27 7.70
CA ALA A 351 -24.75 16.97 7.98
C ALA A 351 -24.33 16.42 9.34
N VAL A 352 -23.04 16.52 9.70
CA VAL A 352 -22.53 16.15 11.04
C VAL A 352 -23.20 17.00 12.12
N LEU A 353 -23.29 18.31 11.94
CA LEU A 353 -23.93 19.23 12.88
C LEU A 353 -25.42 18.89 13.08
N LEU A 354 -26.16 18.67 12.01
CA LEU A 354 -27.58 18.29 12.07
C LEU A 354 -27.76 16.93 12.77
N SER A 355 -26.89 15.95 12.46
CA SER A 355 -26.88 14.64 13.11
C SER A 355 -26.58 14.77 14.60
N PHE A 356 -25.62 15.62 14.97
CA PHE A 356 -25.29 15.91 16.37
C PHE A 356 -26.49 16.52 17.11
N PHE A 357 -27.16 17.54 16.57
CA PHE A 357 -28.34 18.12 17.17
C PHE A 357 -29.49 17.11 17.29
N SER A 358 -29.70 16.28 16.28
CA SER A 358 -30.70 15.20 16.33
C SER A 358 -30.39 14.18 17.42
N ALA A 359 -29.13 13.80 17.59
CA ALA A 359 -28.66 12.85 18.60
C ALA A 359 -28.51 13.49 20.00
N TYR A 360 -28.41 14.81 20.10
CA TYR A 360 -28.11 15.53 21.37
C TYR A 360 -29.08 15.20 22.51
N GLY A 361 -30.37 15.06 22.19
CA GLY A 361 -31.37 14.65 23.15
C GLY A 361 -31.18 13.24 23.73
N LEU A 362 -30.64 12.32 22.92
CA LEU A 362 -30.26 10.97 23.31
C LEU A 362 -28.96 10.97 24.11
N VAL A 363 -27.96 11.75 23.69
CA VAL A 363 -26.66 11.90 24.36
C VAL A 363 -26.84 12.51 25.76
N ARG A 364 -27.70 13.53 25.93
CA ARG A 364 -27.94 14.18 27.20
C ARG A 364 -28.63 13.28 28.24
N LYS A 365 -29.35 12.25 27.78
CA LYS A 365 -30.03 11.26 28.67
C LYS A 365 -29.15 10.05 28.95
N SER A 366 -27.98 9.97 28.32
CA SER A 366 -27.18 8.77 28.28
C SER A 366 -25.98 8.85 29.23
N SER A 367 -25.54 7.66 29.59
CA SER A 367 -24.43 7.39 30.50
C SER A 367 -23.07 7.62 29.83
N ASP A 368 -22.00 7.53 30.61
CA ASP A 368 -20.58 7.58 30.23
C ASP A 368 -20.23 6.78 28.97
N ALA A 369 -21.01 5.76 28.60
CA ALA A 369 -20.82 4.93 27.41
C ALA A 369 -20.93 5.72 26.09
N VAL A 370 -21.85 6.68 26.01
CA VAL A 370 -22.01 7.51 24.80
C VAL A 370 -20.87 8.50 24.69
N THR A 371 -20.37 9.02 25.80
CA THR A 371 -19.21 9.91 25.83
C THR A 371 -17.98 9.16 25.27
N PHE A 372 -17.77 7.90 25.69
CA PHE A 372 -16.69 7.06 25.17
C PHE A 372 -16.83 6.81 23.65
N LEU A 373 -18.04 6.46 23.19
CA LEU A 373 -18.32 6.23 21.78
C LEU A 373 -18.05 7.50 20.94
N MET A 374 -18.49 8.66 21.41
CA MET A 374 -18.24 9.95 20.75
C MET A 374 -16.75 10.27 20.66
N LEU A 375 -16.01 10.06 21.75
CA LEU A 375 -14.56 10.24 21.74
C LEU A 375 -13.87 9.27 20.75
N SER A 376 -14.31 8.02 20.68
CA SER A 376 -13.79 7.04 19.74
C SER A 376 -14.05 7.45 18.29
N ILE A 377 -15.26 7.94 17.96
CA ILE A 377 -15.60 8.41 16.62
C ILE A 377 -14.77 9.64 16.25
N ILE A 378 -14.61 10.61 17.15
CA ILE A 378 -13.80 11.81 16.90
C ILE A 378 -12.33 11.43 16.70
N SER A 379 -11.80 10.53 17.51
CA SER A 379 -10.41 10.07 17.39
C SER A 379 -10.20 9.29 16.08
N TYR A 380 -11.15 8.44 15.70
CA TYR A 380 -11.13 7.71 14.41
C TYR A 380 -11.16 8.69 13.23
N SER A 381 -12.05 9.68 13.29
CA SER A 381 -12.12 10.72 12.25
C SER A 381 -10.80 11.50 12.13
N GLY A 382 -10.12 11.77 13.24
CA GLY A 382 -8.80 12.40 13.25
C GLY A 382 -7.74 11.50 12.59
N MET A 383 -7.77 10.20 12.88
CA MET A 383 -6.85 9.22 12.31
C MET A 383 -7.01 9.06 10.78
N MET A 384 -8.21 9.25 10.24
CA MET A 384 -8.47 9.21 8.79
C MET A 384 -7.65 10.23 7.98
N PHE A 385 -7.01 11.20 8.63
CA PHE A 385 -6.07 12.14 7.99
C PHE A 385 -4.62 11.64 7.99
N ALA A 386 -4.33 10.49 8.60
CA ALA A 386 -3.01 9.89 8.52
C ALA A 386 -2.75 9.36 7.09
N SER A 387 -1.51 9.45 6.64
CA SER A 387 -1.11 9.01 5.29
C SER A 387 -1.29 7.50 5.07
N SER A 388 -1.20 6.72 6.13
CA SER A 388 -1.33 5.26 6.15
C SER A 388 -2.49 4.81 7.03
N TYR A 389 -3.62 5.51 6.95
CA TYR A 389 -4.75 5.27 7.85
C TYR A 389 -5.30 3.83 7.79
N VAL A 390 -5.12 3.14 6.66
CA VAL A 390 -5.60 1.75 6.51
C VAL A 390 -4.80 0.80 7.40
N GLU A 391 -3.47 0.96 7.44
CA GLU A 391 -2.60 0.16 8.31
C GLU A 391 -2.75 0.55 9.78
N GLU A 392 -2.95 1.83 10.05
CA GLU A 392 -3.16 2.35 11.40
C GLU A 392 -4.56 2.05 11.95
N GLU A 393 -5.56 1.87 11.07
CA GLU A 393 -6.94 1.55 11.46
C GLU A 393 -7.01 0.31 12.33
N GLN A 394 -6.29 -0.74 11.99
CA GLN A 394 -6.26 -1.98 12.76
C GLN A 394 -5.73 -1.73 14.17
N GLN A 395 -4.65 -0.97 14.33
CA GLN A 395 -4.10 -0.60 15.64
C GLN A 395 -5.07 0.27 16.42
N PHE A 396 -5.71 1.25 15.78
CA PHE A 396 -6.72 2.10 16.39
C PHE A 396 -7.88 1.29 16.99
N TRP A 397 -8.43 0.34 16.24
CA TRP A 397 -9.51 -0.52 16.73
C TRP A 397 -9.07 -1.43 17.85
N TYR A 398 -7.85 -1.92 17.87
CA TYR A 398 -7.28 -2.62 19.02
C TYR A 398 -7.34 -1.74 20.29
N TRP A 399 -6.94 -0.48 20.18
CA TRP A 399 -6.97 0.46 21.29
C TRP A 399 -8.39 0.76 21.76
N VAL A 400 -9.30 1.04 20.84
CA VAL A 400 -10.69 1.36 21.15
C VAL A 400 -11.38 0.17 21.81
N ILE A 401 -11.24 -1.03 21.27
CA ILE A 401 -11.86 -2.25 21.83
C ILE A 401 -11.28 -2.55 23.22
N THR A 402 -9.97 -2.40 23.38
CA THR A 402 -9.30 -2.59 24.68
C THR A 402 -9.77 -1.57 25.70
N ALA A 403 -9.80 -0.30 25.34
CA ALA A 403 -10.30 0.75 26.21
C ALA A 403 -11.79 0.56 26.57
N TRP A 404 -12.61 0.12 25.62
CA TRP A 404 -14.01 -0.22 25.85
C TRP A 404 -14.17 -1.41 26.80
N ALA A 405 -13.39 -2.47 26.61
CA ALA A 405 -13.39 -3.63 27.51
C ALA A 405 -12.99 -3.23 28.95
N VAL A 406 -11.97 -2.38 29.10
CA VAL A 406 -11.57 -1.82 30.40
C VAL A 406 -12.67 -0.98 31.00
N TYR A 407 -13.31 -0.10 30.23
CA TYR A 407 -14.43 0.72 30.70
C TYR A 407 -15.60 -0.15 31.21
N LEU A 408 -15.99 -1.17 30.44
CA LEU A 408 -17.05 -2.09 30.84
C LEU A 408 -16.65 -2.89 32.09
N HIS A 409 -15.40 -3.28 32.22
CA HIS A 409 -14.87 -3.95 33.38
C HIS A 409 -14.95 -3.06 34.63
N ILE A 410 -14.46 -1.82 34.56
CA ILE A 410 -14.56 -0.82 35.63
C ILE A 410 -16.01 -0.58 36.03
N LYS A 411 -16.89 -0.43 35.02
CA LYS A 411 -18.32 -0.20 35.28
C LYS A 411 -18.98 -1.38 35.99
N SER A 412 -18.61 -2.60 35.67
CA SER A 412 -19.14 -3.82 36.31
C SER A 412 -18.67 -4.01 37.75
N LEU A 413 -17.52 -3.42 38.10
CA LEU A 413 -16.99 -3.43 39.46
C LEU A 413 -17.54 -2.31 40.36
N ARG A 414 -18.18 -1.27 39.79
CA ARG A 414 -18.77 -0.14 40.52
C ARG A 414 -19.73 -0.56 41.67
N PRO A 415 -20.60 -1.59 41.54
CA PRO A 415 -21.46 -2.05 42.65
C PRO A 415 -20.68 -2.61 43.83
N TRP A 416 -19.49 -3.17 43.60
CA TRP A 416 -18.61 -3.71 44.66
C TRP A 416 -17.89 -2.61 45.43
N TYR A 417 -17.71 -1.41 44.86
CA TYR A 417 -17.05 -0.26 45.47
C TYR A 417 -17.97 0.60 46.39
N GLY A 418 -19.23 0.30 46.42
CA GLY A 418 -20.19 0.98 47.30
C GLY A 418 -20.09 0.60 48.80
N SER A 419 -19.30 -0.42 49.14
CA SER A 419 -18.98 -0.75 50.52
C SER A 419 -17.75 0.04 50.96
N LYS A 420 -17.83 0.68 52.16
CA LYS A 420 -16.86 1.66 52.67
C LYS A 420 -15.44 1.13 52.93
N ASP A 421 -15.15 -0.15 52.62
CA ASP A 421 -13.90 -0.81 53.01
C ASP A 421 -12.98 -1.28 51.85
N ALA A 422 -13.28 -0.93 50.61
CA ALA A 422 -12.47 -1.37 49.46
C ALA A 422 -11.71 -0.21 48.81
N GLN A 423 -10.63 0.23 49.43
CA GLN A 423 -9.56 1.00 48.75
C GLN A 423 -8.69 0.06 47.91
N PHE A 424 -9.21 -0.43 46.81
CA PHE A 424 -8.39 -1.13 45.80
C PHE A 424 -8.03 -0.14 44.69
N SER A 425 -6.77 0.25 44.66
CA SER A 425 -6.22 1.16 43.65
C SER A 425 -6.15 0.48 42.29
N PHE A 426 -6.93 0.94 41.32
CA PHE A 426 -6.98 0.50 39.94
C PHE A 426 -5.74 0.85 39.10
N SER A 427 -4.79 1.53 39.73
CA SER A 427 -3.53 1.97 39.14
C SER A 427 -2.69 0.85 38.47
N PRO A 428 -2.61 -0.40 39.00
CA PRO A 428 -1.78 -1.42 38.40
C PRO A 428 -2.30 -1.98 37.07
N ILE A 429 -3.61 -2.24 36.97
CA ILE A 429 -4.19 -2.87 35.75
C ILE A 429 -4.22 -1.90 34.56
N ALA A 430 -4.59 -0.65 34.80
CA ALA A 430 -4.52 0.39 33.76
C ALA A 430 -3.07 0.70 33.35
N ARG A 431 -2.10 0.59 34.28
CA ARG A 431 -0.68 0.69 33.94
C ARG A 431 -0.19 -0.52 33.19
N CYS A 432 -0.58 -1.74 33.55
CA CYS A 432 -0.22 -2.96 32.81
C CYS A 432 -0.74 -2.91 31.38
N GLN A 433 -1.94 -2.39 31.12
CA GLN A 433 -2.46 -2.24 29.78
C GLN A 433 -1.74 -1.15 28.98
N LYS A 434 -1.39 -0.04 29.60
CA LYS A 434 -0.56 0.99 28.97
C LYS A 434 0.83 0.45 28.64
N PHE A 435 1.38 -0.41 29.50
CA PHE A 435 2.64 -1.11 29.26
C PHE A 435 2.52 -2.19 28.18
N ALA A 436 1.42 -2.90 28.08
CA ALA A 436 1.22 -3.94 27.05
C ALA A 436 1.10 -3.34 25.64
N ALA A 437 0.75 -2.07 25.53
CA ALA A 437 0.61 -1.36 24.27
C ALA A 437 1.88 -0.56 23.87
N GLU A 438 2.86 -0.47 24.73
CA GLU A 438 4.18 0.06 24.35
C GLU A 438 4.83 -0.91 23.35
N PRO A 439 5.25 -0.47 22.14
CA PRO A 439 5.89 -1.34 21.14
C PRO A 439 7.04 -2.17 21.69
N ASP A 440 7.80 -1.61 22.61
CA ASP A 440 8.93 -2.29 23.26
C ASP A 440 8.50 -3.44 24.18
N ILE A 441 7.33 -3.37 24.80
CA ILE A 441 6.83 -4.43 25.67
C ILE A 441 6.23 -5.56 24.85
N ALA A 442 5.43 -5.24 23.83
CA ALA A 442 4.90 -6.23 22.90
C ALA A 442 6.03 -6.97 22.17
N ARG A 443 7.10 -6.25 21.80
CA ARG A 443 8.22 -6.80 21.02
C ARG A 443 9.31 -7.47 21.88
N ASN A 444 9.46 -7.10 23.14
CA ASN A 444 10.55 -7.57 23.99
C ASN A 444 10.09 -8.40 25.20
N LEU A 445 9.00 -8.00 25.88
CA LEU A 445 8.57 -8.67 27.10
C LEU A 445 7.75 -9.93 26.78
N PHE A 446 6.79 -9.86 25.88
CA PHE A 446 5.91 -10.98 25.57
C PHE A 446 6.63 -12.14 24.86
N PRO A 447 7.52 -11.94 23.90
CA PRO A 447 8.32 -13.04 23.34
C PRO A 447 9.19 -13.75 24.39
N ARG A 448 9.69 -13.02 25.41
CA ARG A 448 10.50 -13.61 26.49
C ARG A 448 9.69 -14.27 27.61
N HIS A 449 8.40 -13.96 27.73
CA HIS A 449 7.53 -14.43 28.79
C HIS A 449 6.19 -14.93 28.27
N GLN A 450 6.23 -15.77 27.25
CA GLN A 450 5.06 -16.28 26.53
C GLN A 450 4.02 -16.94 27.44
N ASN A 451 4.46 -17.67 28.47
CA ASN A 451 3.54 -18.30 29.42
C ASN A 451 2.71 -17.27 30.20
N ILE A 452 3.27 -16.09 30.52
CA ILE A 452 2.54 -15.02 31.18
C ILE A 452 1.50 -14.42 30.20
N LEU A 453 1.88 -14.20 28.96
CA LEU A 453 0.98 -13.73 27.90
C LEU A 453 -0.21 -14.69 27.75
N TRP A 454 0.04 -15.99 27.61
CA TRP A 454 -1.01 -16.97 27.43
C TRP A 454 -1.88 -17.14 28.66
N ALA A 455 -1.30 -17.07 29.87
CA ALA A 455 -2.10 -17.06 31.10
C ALA A 455 -3.06 -15.85 31.16
N LEU A 456 -2.63 -14.66 30.77
CA LEU A 456 -3.48 -13.47 30.71
C LEU A 456 -4.59 -13.61 29.66
N ILE A 457 -4.27 -14.17 28.48
CA ILE A 457 -5.25 -14.43 27.43
C ILE A 457 -6.29 -15.42 27.93
N ILE A 458 -5.91 -16.56 28.51
CA ILE A 458 -6.81 -17.58 29.06
C ILE A 458 -7.71 -16.96 30.15
N LEU A 459 -7.16 -16.20 31.06
CA LEU A 459 -7.92 -15.52 32.11
C LEU A 459 -8.95 -14.55 31.52
N THR A 460 -8.62 -13.84 30.45
CA THR A 460 -9.54 -12.93 29.77
C THR A 460 -10.73 -13.66 29.15
N TYR A 461 -10.49 -14.76 28.46
CA TYR A 461 -11.57 -15.59 27.90
C TYR A 461 -12.41 -16.25 29.00
N PHE A 462 -11.78 -16.71 30.07
CA PHE A 462 -12.47 -17.27 31.23
C PHE A 462 -13.38 -16.27 31.93
N ASP A 463 -12.89 -15.05 32.20
CA ASP A 463 -13.70 -13.96 32.78
C ASP A 463 -14.87 -13.60 31.84
N THR A 464 -14.63 -13.52 30.55
CA THR A 464 -15.68 -13.26 29.54
C THR A 464 -16.77 -14.34 29.59
N CYS A 465 -16.37 -15.61 29.66
CA CYS A 465 -17.28 -16.74 29.77
C CYS A 465 -18.14 -16.65 31.03
N ILE A 466 -17.52 -16.41 32.18
CA ILE A 466 -18.21 -16.26 33.46
C ILE A 466 -19.22 -15.11 33.38
N ARG A 467 -18.86 -13.96 32.86
CA ARG A 467 -19.74 -12.79 32.74
C ARG A 467 -20.92 -13.06 31.81
N LEU A 468 -20.69 -13.70 30.68
CA LEU A 468 -21.76 -14.12 29.77
C LEU A 468 -22.73 -15.10 30.46
N CYS A 469 -22.24 -15.99 31.31
CA CYS A 469 -23.05 -16.95 32.03
C CYS A 469 -23.79 -16.34 33.23
N LEU A 470 -23.19 -15.41 33.97
CA LEU A 470 -23.78 -14.80 35.19
C LEU A 470 -24.76 -13.67 34.87
N ASN A 471 -24.49 -12.86 33.87
CA ASN A 471 -25.32 -11.70 33.52
C ASN A 471 -26.48 -12.04 32.58
N SER A 472 -26.72 -13.31 32.31
CA SER A 472 -27.78 -13.76 31.41
C SER A 472 -28.97 -14.35 32.18
N PRO A 473 -30.15 -14.37 31.53
CA PRO A 473 -31.32 -15.04 32.08
C PRO A 473 -31.01 -16.51 32.39
N PRO A 474 -31.71 -17.16 33.33
CA PRO A 474 -31.44 -18.53 33.78
C PRO A 474 -31.81 -19.58 32.72
N SER A 475 -31.19 -19.56 31.58
CA SER A 475 -31.38 -20.54 30.48
C SER A 475 -30.12 -21.37 30.29
N ASN A 476 -30.25 -22.68 30.40
CA ASN A 476 -29.15 -23.60 30.16
C ASN A 476 -28.65 -23.54 28.71
N ILE A 477 -29.57 -23.30 27.76
CA ILE A 477 -29.22 -23.17 26.32
C ILE A 477 -28.31 -21.95 26.11
N TRP A 478 -28.64 -20.81 26.71
CA TRP A 478 -27.80 -19.61 26.65
C TRP A 478 -26.41 -19.87 27.24
N ARG A 479 -26.35 -20.46 28.43
CA ARG A 479 -25.07 -20.75 29.09
C ARG A 479 -24.20 -21.68 28.25
N SER A 480 -24.79 -22.74 27.69
CA SER A 480 -24.06 -23.65 26.79
C SER A 480 -23.59 -22.94 25.54
N ALA A 481 -24.40 -22.09 24.92
CA ALA A 481 -24.02 -21.30 23.76
C ALA A 481 -22.89 -20.33 24.09
N ALA A 482 -22.94 -19.65 25.25
CA ALA A 482 -21.89 -18.73 25.70
C ALA A 482 -20.55 -19.44 25.93
N ILE A 483 -20.58 -20.61 26.59
CA ILE A 483 -19.37 -21.44 26.80
C ILE A 483 -18.77 -21.87 25.47
N LEU A 484 -19.58 -22.46 24.58
CA LEU A 484 -19.10 -22.95 23.27
C LEU A 484 -18.56 -21.81 22.40
N THR A 485 -19.23 -20.66 22.38
CA THR A 485 -18.76 -19.48 21.63
C THR A 485 -17.44 -18.98 22.17
N THR A 486 -17.27 -18.93 23.49
CA THR A 486 -16.01 -18.49 24.12
C THR A 486 -14.87 -19.45 23.84
N ILE A 487 -15.12 -20.75 23.89
CA ILE A 487 -14.13 -21.78 23.52
C ILE A 487 -13.76 -21.64 22.04
N ALA A 488 -14.72 -21.47 21.16
CA ALA A 488 -14.47 -21.27 19.72
C ALA A 488 -13.64 -19.99 19.47
N ALA A 489 -13.93 -18.90 20.18
CA ALA A 489 -13.19 -17.66 20.08
C ALA A 489 -11.74 -17.79 20.60
N PHE A 490 -11.53 -18.51 21.69
CA PHE A 490 -10.19 -18.83 22.17
C PHE A 490 -9.42 -19.71 21.18
N PHE A 491 -10.07 -20.71 20.63
CA PHE A 491 -9.48 -21.57 19.62
C PHE A 491 -9.12 -20.81 18.34
N PHE A 492 -10.00 -19.91 17.88
CA PHE A 492 -9.69 -19.01 16.78
C PHE A 492 -8.44 -18.17 17.09
N LYS A 493 -8.34 -17.62 18.31
CA LYS A 493 -7.15 -16.83 18.73
C LYS A 493 -5.87 -17.66 18.70
N LEU A 494 -5.93 -18.95 19.10
CA LEU A 494 -4.78 -19.85 19.04
C LEU A 494 -4.32 -20.08 17.60
N VAL A 495 -5.24 -20.46 16.70
CA VAL A 495 -4.93 -20.70 15.29
C VAL A 495 -4.44 -19.42 14.62
N PHE A 496 -5.05 -18.28 14.93
CA PHE A 496 -4.64 -17.00 14.42
C PHE A 496 -3.20 -16.65 14.84
N VAL A 497 -2.85 -16.81 16.12
CA VAL A 497 -1.49 -16.52 16.59
C VAL A 497 -0.48 -17.51 16.03
N ALA A 498 -0.83 -18.79 15.89
CA ALA A 498 0.05 -19.78 15.28
C ALA A 498 0.39 -19.40 13.81
N SER A 499 -0.56 -18.81 13.10
CA SER A 499 -0.40 -18.36 11.73
C SER A 499 0.26 -16.98 11.59
N ASP A 500 -0.09 -16.02 12.48
CA ASP A 500 0.34 -14.61 12.41
C ASP A 500 1.65 -14.32 13.14
N SER A 501 1.90 -14.96 14.25
CA SER A 501 3.03 -14.68 15.13
C SER A 501 3.48 -15.97 15.86
N PRO A 502 3.95 -16.97 15.09
CA PRO A 502 4.30 -18.30 15.65
C PRO A 502 5.35 -18.20 16.76
N GLU A 503 6.22 -17.21 16.72
CA GLU A 503 7.23 -16.94 17.74
C GLU A 503 6.66 -16.69 19.14
N LEU A 504 5.38 -16.38 19.27
CA LEU A 504 4.68 -16.23 20.56
C LEU A 504 4.21 -17.56 21.16
N LEU A 505 4.40 -18.66 20.43
CA LEU A 505 4.06 -20.01 20.85
C LEU A 505 5.30 -20.88 21.13
N ASP A 506 6.44 -20.58 20.50
CA ASP A 506 7.66 -21.42 20.48
C ASP A 506 8.15 -21.84 21.87
N GLU A 507 8.17 -20.93 22.82
CA GLU A 507 8.64 -21.15 24.20
C GLU A 507 7.47 -21.27 25.21
N SER A 508 6.23 -21.38 24.72
CA SER A 508 5.06 -21.49 25.58
C SER A 508 4.70 -22.94 25.90
N LEU A 509 3.84 -23.13 26.92
CA LEU A 509 3.21 -24.44 27.20
C LEU A 509 2.38 -24.98 26.03
N LEU A 510 2.10 -24.16 25.02
CA LEU A 510 1.31 -24.51 23.83
C LEU A 510 2.19 -24.96 22.65
N SER A 511 3.52 -24.86 22.77
CA SER A 511 4.47 -25.29 21.74
C SER A 511 4.23 -26.73 21.20
N PRO A 512 3.81 -27.73 21.99
CA PRO A 512 3.56 -29.08 21.45
C PRO A 512 2.43 -29.18 20.42
N ILE A 513 1.50 -28.22 20.43
CA ILE A 513 0.36 -28.21 19.51
C ILE A 513 0.52 -27.20 18.37
N GLN A 514 1.60 -26.41 18.38
CA GLN A 514 1.82 -25.32 17.42
C GLN A 514 1.74 -25.78 15.97
N LYS A 515 2.48 -26.81 15.58
CA LYS A 515 2.45 -27.35 14.22
C LYS A 515 1.03 -27.72 13.75
N SER A 516 0.25 -28.35 14.62
CA SER A 516 -1.14 -28.73 14.30
C SER A 516 -2.04 -27.51 14.15
N LEU A 517 -1.72 -26.41 14.83
CA LEU A 517 -2.45 -25.14 14.70
C LEU A 517 -2.06 -24.39 13.42
N GLU A 518 -0.77 -24.38 13.05
CA GLU A 518 -0.26 -23.77 11.81
C GLU A 518 -0.85 -24.41 10.55
N GLU A 519 -1.02 -25.73 10.55
CA GLU A 519 -1.63 -26.48 9.43
C GLU A 519 -3.14 -26.28 9.31
N MET A 520 -3.78 -25.64 10.29
CA MET A 520 -5.23 -25.51 10.34
C MET A 520 -5.72 -24.28 9.56
N PRO A 521 -6.65 -24.43 8.59
CA PRO A 521 -7.19 -23.30 7.87
C PRO A 521 -7.99 -22.38 8.80
N LEU A 522 -7.61 -21.11 8.87
CA LEU A 522 -8.19 -20.07 9.76
C LEU A 522 -9.70 -19.90 9.60
N ILE A 523 -10.21 -20.20 8.41
CA ILE A 523 -11.64 -20.09 8.09
C ILE A 523 -12.52 -21.03 8.94
N LEU A 524 -11.98 -22.17 9.37
CA LEU A 524 -12.75 -23.15 10.15
C LEU A 524 -13.09 -22.63 11.56
N PRO A 525 -12.11 -22.22 12.40
CA PRO A 525 -12.42 -21.66 13.71
C PRO A 525 -13.18 -20.33 13.61
N ALA A 526 -12.95 -19.51 12.57
CA ALA A 526 -13.74 -18.30 12.34
C ALA A 526 -15.23 -18.61 12.14
N ARG A 527 -15.56 -19.60 11.33
CA ARG A 527 -16.97 -20.04 11.15
C ARG A 527 -17.60 -20.50 12.46
N LEU A 528 -16.88 -21.22 13.31
CA LEU A 528 -17.39 -21.65 14.61
C LEU A 528 -17.72 -20.46 15.51
N VAL A 529 -16.89 -19.41 15.53
CA VAL A 529 -17.14 -18.17 16.27
C VAL A 529 -18.41 -17.47 15.76
N PHE A 530 -18.54 -17.30 14.44
CA PHE A 530 -19.72 -16.64 13.86
C PHE A 530 -21.00 -17.44 14.09
N CYS A 531 -20.95 -18.76 13.98
CA CYS A 531 -22.09 -19.61 14.33
C CYS A 531 -22.48 -19.47 15.82
N GLY A 532 -21.49 -19.43 16.70
CA GLY A 532 -21.71 -19.19 18.13
C GLY A 532 -22.35 -17.84 18.43
N ILE A 533 -21.85 -16.77 17.81
CA ILE A 533 -22.43 -15.43 17.94
C ILE A 533 -23.86 -15.39 17.40
N ALA A 534 -24.12 -15.98 16.24
CA ALA A 534 -25.47 -16.06 15.70
C ALA A 534 -26.43 -16.81 16.62
N LEU A 535 -25.98 -17.90 17.25
CA LEU A 535 -26.76 -18.66 18.23
C LEU A 535 -27.07 -17.82 19.47
N LEU A 536 -26.11 -17.06 19.98
CA LEU A 536 -26.31 -16.13 21.11
C LEU A 536 -27.33 -15.04 20.76
N VAL A 537 -27.26 -14.45 19.58
CA VAL A 537 -28.21 -13.44 19.12
C VAL A 537 -29.63 -14.02 19.01
N VAL A 538 -29.77 -15.17 18.38
CA VAL A 538 -31.07 -15.85 18.21
C VAL A 538 -31.68 -16.23 19.57
N THR A 539 -30.87 -16.80 20.45
CA THR A 539 -31.35 -17.18 21.80
C THR A 539 -31.74 -15.97 22.61
N SER A 540 -30.99 -14.84 22.53
CA SER A 540 -31.38 -13.57 23.15
C SER A 540 -32.73 -13.06 22.65
N PHE A 541 -32.91 -13.06 21.34
CA PHE A 541 -34.15 -12.59 20.70
C PHE A 541 -35.36 -13.45 21.09
N CYS A 542 -35.21 -14.77 21.11
CA CYS A 542 -36.26 -15.69 21.54
C CYS A 542 -36.65 -15.48 23.00
N MET A 543 -35.67 -15.18 23.87
CA MET A 543 -35.93 -14.95 25.29
C MET A 543 -36.60 -13.58 25.53
N MET A 544 -36.22 -12.53 24.83
CA MET A 544 -36.90 -11.23 24.89
C MET A 544 -38.35 -11.34 24.47
N ASN A 545 -38.65 -12.07 23.40
CA ASN A 545 -40.01 -12.29 22.95
C ASN A 545 -40.84 -13.14 23.96
N ALA A 546 -40.22 -14.10 24.61
CA ALA A 546 -40.88 -14.92 25.63
C ALA A 546 -41.21 -14.11 26.91
N THR A 547 -40.34 -13.23 27.33
CA THR A 547 -40.55 -12.31 28.44
C THR A 547 -41.65 -11.29 28.12
N GLN A 548 -41.66 -10.74 26.93
CA GLN A 548 -42.68 -9.80 26.47
C GLN A 548 -44.08 -10.42 26.37
N LYS A 549 -44.17 -11.69 25.91
CA LYS A 549 -45.41 -12.48 25.92
C LYS A 549 -45.90 -12.76 27.37
N ARG A 550 -45.03 -13.06 28.30
CA ARG A 550 -45.40 -13.24 29.71
C ARG A 550 -45.95 -11.97 30.36
N SER A 551 -45.32 -10.82 30.11
CA SER A 551 -45.79 -9.56 30.62
C SER A 551 -47.14 -9.12 30.03
N SER A 552 -47.46 -9.46 28.80
CA SER A 552 -48.76 -9.21 28.15
C SER A 552 -49.87 -10.15 28.66
N LEU A 553 -49.53 -11.34 29.15
CA LEU A 553 -50.49 -12.27 29.74
C LEU A 553 -50.79 -12.01 31.22
N THR A 554 -49.87 -11.37 31.96
CA THR A 554 -50.05 -10.99 33.35
C THR A 554 -50.62 -9.56 33.55
N GLY A 555 -50.69 -8.75 32.49
CA GLY A 555 -51.31 -7.41 32.50
C GLY A 555 -52.78 -7.38 32.08
N GLY A 556 -53.41 -8.50 31.93
CA GLY A 556 -54.83 -8.61 31.54
C GLY A 556 -55.80 -8.97 32.68
N GLU A 557 -55.31 -9.04 33.92
CA GLU A 557 -56.17 -9.20 35.13
C GLU A 557 -55.89 -8.05 36.09
N CYS A 558 -56.56 -6.94 35.86
CA CYS A 558 -56.97 -5.94 36.87
C CYS A 558 -58.12 -5.11 36.31
#